data_078090fe5b285d90750eb7d299b93fe2
#
_entry.id   078090fe5b285d90750eb7d299b93fe2
#
_cell.length_a   1.000
_cell.length_b   1.000
_cell.length_c   1.000
_cell.angle_alpha   90.00
_cell.angle_beta   90.00
_cell.angle_gamma   90.00
#
_symmetry.space_group_name_H-M   'P 1'
#
loop_
_entity.id
_entity.type
_entity.pdbx_description
1 polymer ?
#
loop_
_entity_poly.entity_id
_entity_poly.type
_entity_poly.pdbx_seq_one_letter_code
_entity_poly.pdbx_strand_id
1 'polypeptide(L)'
;MKNKYLKGAHLSERKFKEILRLFAEDLTATQIASISGVSRVTVNSYLKKIRQQIARHCESLLPTDPLRSTTITERKAVPATQDSDSPLPVKTDVSRNIKPVVFGIYRASDRLHTEILPDVSRSMIHSVVRSNRSILETQSAADKIRRFSNVADLGQYRLYNLENEGTANATEDVDAFWGLTKHRLAKFKGLNRSTVYLHLKECEFRYNNRNEDIYETLLELLKTQPLSLS
;
A
#
# COMPACT_ATOMS: atom_id res chain seq x y z
N MET A 1 16.40 -4.84 29.77
CA MET A 1 15.57 -5.85 29.07
C MET A 1 15.65 -5.62 27.57
N LYS A 2 15.97 -6.65 26.79
CA LYS A 2 15.97 -6.55 25.32
C LYS A 2 14.52 -6.45 24.82
N ASN A 3 14.23 -5.50 23.93
CA ASN A 3 12.92 -5.33 23.33
C ASN A 3 12.63 -6.53 22.42
N LYS A 4 11.60 -7.33 22.72
CA LYS A 4 11.28 -8.56 21.97
C LYS A 4 10.69 -8.30 20.59
N TYR A 5 10.18 -7.10 20.33
CA TYR A 5 9.59 -6.69 19.05
C TYR A 5 10.59 -6.03 18.11
N LEU A 6 11.78 -5.67 18.64
CA LEU A 6 12.78 -4.87 17.96
C LEU A 6 14.19 -5.37 18.25
N LYS A 7 14.87 -5.86 17.20
CA LYS A 7 16.29 -6.19 17.29
C LYS A 7 17.13 -4.94 17.02
N GLY A 8 18.11 -4.65 17.90
CA GLY A 8 19.00 -3.49 17.77
C GLY A 8 18.38 -2.14 18.18
N ALA A 9 17.33 -2.13 19.00
CA ALA A 9 16.61 -0.90 19.36
C ALA A 9 17.30 -0.11 20.49
N HIS A 10 17.34 1.21 20.32
CA HIS A 10 17.65 2.17 21.40
C HIS A 10 16.39 2.54 22.21
N LEU A 11 15.18 2.20 21.73
CA LEU A 11 13.92 2.47 22.40
C LEU A 11 13.52 1.33 23.34
N SER A 12 13.03 1.69 24.53
CA SER A 12 12.46 0.71 25.46
C SER A 12 11.21 0.04 24.87
N GLU A 13 10.92 -1.19 25.27
CA GLU A 13 9.72 -1.90 24.83
C GLU A 13 8.44 -1.12 25.16
N ARG A 14 8.36 -0.50 26.34
CA ARG A 14 7.22 0.34 26.73
C ARG A 14 6.99 1.48 25.75
N LYS A 15 8.05 2.20 25.38
CA LYS A 15 7.95 3.34 24.45
C LYS A 15 7.63 2.90 23.03
N PHE A 16 8.12 1.76 22.62
CA PHE A 16 7.75 1.16 21.32
C PHE A 16 6.27 0.79 21.28
N LYS A 17 5.73 0.15 22.31
CA LYS A 17 4.31 -0.20 22.40
C LYS A 17 3.41 1.05 22.39
N GLU A 18 3.83 2.13 23.02
CA GLU A 18 3.14 3.43 22.95
C GLU A 18 3.05 3.95 21.51
N ILE A 19 4.17 3.96 20.77
CA ILE A 19 4.20 4.34 19.35
C ILE A 19 3.30 3.42 18.52
N LEU A 20 3.36 2.11 18.76
CA LEU A 20 2.56 1.13 18.02
C LEU A 20 1.06 1.32 18.25
N ARG A 21 0.65 1.65 19.50
CA ARG A 21 -0.75 1.95 19.83
C ARG A 21 -1.24 3.20 19.09
N LEU A 22 -0.47 4.28 19.14
CA LEU A 22 -0.80 5.52 18.43
C LEU A 22 -0.82 5.33 16.90
N PHE A 23 0.04 4.46 16.39
CA PHE A 23 0.00 4.04 14.98
C PHE A 23 -1.28 3.25 14.66
N ALA A 24 -1.70 2.33 15.54
CA ALA A 24 -2.94 1.57 15.37
C ALA A 24 -4.18 2.50 15.32
N GLU A 25 -4.18 3.58 16.08
CA GLU A 25 -5.19 4.65 16.06
C GLU A 25 -5.11 5.58 14.84
N ASP A 26 -4.28 5.27 13.87
CA ASP A 26 -4.13 6.02 12.60
C ASP A 26 -3.61 7.47 12.75
N LEU A 27 -2.80 7.74 13.79
CA LEU A 27 -2.18 9.04 13.96
C LEU A 27 -0.99 9.24 13.00
N THR A 28 -0.75 10.48 12.63
CA THR A 28 0.42 10.87 11.82
C THR A 28 1.70 10.85 12.64
N ALA A 29 2.85 10.70 11.98
CA ALA A 29 4.15 10.71 12.65
C ALA A 29 4.41 11.97 13.49
N THR A 30 3.85 13.11 13.09
CA THR A 30 3.95 14.37 13.85
C THR A 30 3.15 14.30 15.14
N GLN A 31 1.93 13.79 15.09
CA GLN A 31 1.08 13.59 16.28
C GLN A 31 1.70 12.57 17.24
N ILE A 32 2.16 11.44 16.70
CA ILE A 32 2.85 10.40 17.51
C ILE A 32 4.10 10.98 18.19
N ALA A 33 4.91 11.76 17.49
CA ALA A 33 6.08 12.40 18.06
C ALA A 33 5.72 13.36 19.20
N SER A 34 4.69 14.17 19.00
CA SER A 34 4.19 15.11 20.02
C SER A 34 3.71 14.40 21.29
N ILE A 35 2.94 13.32 21.14
CA ILE A 35 2.37 12.57 22.27
C ILE A 35 3.43 11.72 22.99
N SER A 36 4.26 11.01 22.21
CA SER A 36 5.23 10.07 22.76
C SER A 36 6.50 10.74 23.31
N GLY A 37 6.78 12.01 22.96
CA GLY A 37 8.02 12.70 23.27
C GLY A 37 9.24 12.15 22.51
N VAL A 38 9.03 11.34 21.49
CA VAL A 38 10.09 10.78 20.62
C VAL A 38 10.28 11.66 19.40
N SER A 39 11.51 11.86 18.93
CA SER A 39 11.77 12.70 17.76
C SER A 39 10.99 12.21 16.55
N ARG A 40 10.47 13.14 15.74
CA ARG A 40 9.72 12.83 14.51
C ARG A 40 10.52 11.94 13.53
N VAL A 41 11.85 12.15 13.46
CA VAL A 41 12.74 11.34 12.63
C VAL A 41 12.74 9.90 13.10
N THR A 42 12.89 9.69 14.39
CA THR A 42 12.84 8.36 15.01
C THR A 42 11.49 7.71 14.79
N VAL A 43 10.38 8.42 15.05
CA VAL A 43 9.01 7.90 14.80
C VAL A 43 8.86 7.48 13.34
N ASN A 44 9.23 8.31 12.37
CA ASN A 44 9.15 7.97 10.96
C ASN A 44 9.94 6.70 10.60
N SER A 45 11.13 6.53 11.18
CA SER A 45 11.93 5.32 10.99
C SER A 45 11.19 4.07 11.47
N TYR A 46 10.58 4.13 12.65
CA TYR A 46 9.77 3.02 13.19
C TYR A 46 8.52 2.76 12.37
N LEU A 47 7.77 3.79 11.99
CA LEU A 47 6.57 3.64 11.16
C LEU A 47 6.90 3.04 9.80
N LYS A 48 8.03 3.42 9.19
CA LYS A 48 8.50 2.81 7.95
C LYS A 48 8.74 1.31 8.12
N LYS A 49 9.41 0.90 9.20
CA LYS A 49 9.69 -0.52 9.49
C LYS A 49 8.41 -1.32 9.78
N ILE A 50 7.47 -0.74 10.54
CA ILE A 50 6.16 -1.36 10.79
C ILE A 50 5.43 -1.59 9.46
N ARG A 51 5.37 -0.58 8.57
CA ARG A 51 4.75 -0.71 7.24
C ARG A 51 5.44 -1.75 6.38
N GLN A 52 6.76 -1.83 6.43
CA GLN A 52 7.51 -2.88 5.72
C GLN A 52 7.13 -4.28 6.20
N GLN A 53 6.93 -4.45 7.51
CA GLN A 53 6.51 -5.72 8.07
C GLN A 53 5.06 -6.07 7.69
N ILE A 54 4.16 -5.08 7.73
CA ILE A 54 2.78 -5.21 7.23
C ILE A 54 2.79 -5.64 5.75
N ALA A 55 3.60 -4.99 4.92
CA ALA A 55 3.68 -5.33 3.50
C ALA A 55 4.13 -6.78 3.27
N ARG A 56 5.16 -7.24 3.98
CA ARG A 56 5.60 -8.64 3.92
C ARG A 56 4.51 -9.62 4.37
N HIS A 57 3.77 -9.27 5.41
CA HIS A 57 2.64 -10.07 5.88
C HIS A 57 1.55 -10.14 4.81
N CYS A 58 1.12 -9.03 4.24
CA CYS A 58 0.14 -9.01 3.15
C CYS A 58 0.62 -9.82 1.94
N GLU A 59 1.91 -9.74 1.60
CA GLU A 59 2.51 -10.53 0.51
C GLU A 59 2.49 -12.03 0.81
N SER A 60 2.73 -12.43 2.06
CA SER A 60 2.70 -13.85 2.45
C SER A 60 1.31 -14.49 2.40
N LEU A 61 0.27 -13.67 2.44
CA LEU A 61 -1.13 -14.10 2.35
C LEU A 61 -1.65 -14.18 0.91
N LEU A 62 -0.83 -13.80 -0.07
CA LEU A 62 -1.22 -13.87 -1.46
C LEU A 62 -1.37 -15.33 -1.90
N PRO A 63 -2.43 -15.67 -2.67
CA PRO A 63 -2.56 -16.98 -3.26
C PRO A 63 -1.32 -17.32 -4.10
N THR A 64 -0.86 -18.55 -3.99
CA THR A 64 0.23 -19.08 -4.84
C THR A 64 -0.33 -19.29 -6.24
N ASP A 65 -0.35 -18.23 -7.04
CA ASP A 65 -0.71 -18.31 -8.46
C ASP A 65 0.53 -18.72 -9.27
N PRO A 66 0.49 -19.82 -10.07
CA PRO A 66 1.58 -20.22 -10.94
C PRO A 66 2.06 -19.13 -11.89
N LEU A 67 1.15 -18.25 -12.34
CA LEU A 67 1.45 -17.09 -13.18
C LEU A 67 2.19 -15.96 -12.43
N ARG A 68 2.14 -15.94 -11.12
CA ARG A 68 2.86 -14.97 -10.27
C ARG A 68 4.31 -15.37 -10.01
N SER A 69 4.60 -16.65 -10.01
CA SER A 69 5.95 -17.20 -9.76
C SER A 69 6.97 -16.67 -10.76
N THR A 70 6.57 -16.44 -12.01
CA THR A 70 7.43 -15.89 -13.07
C THR A 70 7.74 -14.40 -12.93
N THR A 71 6.91 -13.63 -12.21
CA THR A 71 7.09 -12.17 -12.06
C THR A 71 7.94 -11.80 -10.83
N ILE A 72 8.07 -12.71 -9.86
CA ILE A 72 8.79 -12.45 -8.59
C ILE A 72 10.31 -12.67 -8.77
N THR A 73 10.72 -13.51 -9.73
CA THR A 73 12.14 -13.84 -9.94
C THR A 73 12.96 -12.71 -10.57
N GLU A 74 12.32 -11.69 -11.15
CA GLU A 74 13.01 -10.54 -11.76
C GLU A 74 13.04 -9.27 -10.91
N ARG A 75 12.56 -9.30 -9.67
CA ARG A 75 12.81 -8.20 -8.72
C ARG A 75 14.19 -8.33 -8.08
N LYS A 76 15.24 -8.37 -8.90
CA LYS A 76 16.58 -7.96 -8.48
C LYS A 76 16.46 -6.57 -7.88
N ALA A 77 16.94 -6.44 -6.66
CA ALA A 77 17.04 -5.16 -5.96
C ALA A 77 17.52 -4.08 -6.92
N VAL A 78 16.68 -3.11 -7.21
CA VAL A 78 17.12 -1.87 -7.85
C VAL A 78 18.04 -1.20 -6.83
N PRO A 79 19.32 -0.96 -7.15
CA PRO A 79 20.21 -0.26 -6.24
C PRO A 79 19.58 1.11 -5.93
N ALA A 80 19.60 1.47 -4.67
CA ALA A 80 19.21 2.79 -4.21
C ALA A 80 20.10 3.83 -4.90
N THR A 81 19.64 4.37 -6.00
CA THR A 81 20.20 5.60 -6.55
C THR A 81 19.64 6.75 -5.76
N GLN A 82 20.56 7.44 -5.19
CA GLN A 82 20.60 8.67 -4.42
C GLN A 82 19.31 9.53 -4.44
N ASP A 83 18.93 9.89 -3.22
CA ASP A 83 17.98 10.91 -2.85
C ASP A 83 18.13 12.18 -3.67
N SER A 84 17.10 12.51 -4.42
CA SER A 84 16.78 13.90 -4.71
C SER A 84 15.51 14.22 -3.92
N ASP A 85 15.75 14.76 -2.75
CA ASP A 85 14.79 15.33 -1.83
C ASP A 85 14.19 16.59 -2.48
N SER A 86 12.99 16.44 -3.05
CA SER A 86 12.20 17.60 -3.48
C SER A 86 10.74 17.33 -3.18
N PRO A 87 10.11 18.16 -2.33
CA PRO A 87 8.70 18.04 -2.00
C PRO A 87 7.85 18.39 -3.22
N LEU A 88 6.86 17.52 -3.52
CA LEU A 88 5.88 17.76 -4.57
C LEU A 88 5.00 18.96 -4.19
N PRO A 89 4.96 20.04 -5.02
CA PRO A 89 4.07 21.16 -4.78
C PRO A 89 2.63 20.79 -5.14
N VAL A 90 1.73 21.00 -4.20
CA VAL A 90 0.29 21.08 -4.46
C VAL A 90 0.03 22.45 -5.07
N LYS A 91 -0.02 22.53 -6.41
CA LYS A 91 -0.76 23.58 -7.15
C LYS A 91 -0.96 23.15 -8.60
N THR A 92 -2.20 23.23 -9.02
CA THR A 92 -2.77 23.44 -10.35
C THR A 92 -1.79 23.66 -11.51
N ASP A 93 -2.08 22.92 -12.61
CA ASP A 93 -1.59 23.14 -13.96
C ASP A 93 -0.08 23.31 -14.15
N VAL A 94 0.56 22.23 -14.47
CA VAL A 94 1.48 22.10 -15.61
C VAL A 94 1.70 20.60 -15.86
N SER A 95 1.50 20.17 -17.08
CA SER A 95 1.77 18.86 -17.64
C SER A 95 3.20 18.39 -17.36
N ARG A 96 3.47 17.88 -16.17
CA ARG A 96 4.67 17.09 -15.90
C ARG A 96 4.28 15.64 -16.01
N ASN A 97 5.02 14.87 -16.82
CA ASN A 97 4.93 13.43 -17.03
C ASN A 97 5.19 12.61 -15.74
N ILE A 98 4.44 12.87 -14.68
CA ILE A 98 4.41 12.02 -13.51
C ILE A 98 3.63 10.78 -13.92
N LYS A 99 4.32 9.66 -14.11
CA LYS A 99 3.66 8.38 -14.37
C LYS A 99 2.63 8.13 -13.29
N PRO A 100 1.35 7.88 -13.64
CA PRO A 100 0.29 7.67 -12.66
C PRO A 100 0.64 6.49 -11.76
N VAL A 101 0.30 6.57 -10.47
CA VAL A 101 0.36 5.41 -9.59
C VAL A 101 -0.95 4.68 -9.73
N VAL A 102 -0.91 3.60 -10.51
CA VAL A 102 -2.05 2.72 -10.78
C VAL A 102 -1.86 1.44 -9.98
N PHE A 103 -2.93 0.95 -9.38
CA PHE A 103 -2.93 -0.34 -8.71
C PHE A 103 -4.23 -1.11 -8.98
N GLY A 104 -4.09 -2.42 -9.11
CA GLY A 104 -5.20 -3.35 -9.19
C GLY A 104 -5.71 -3.73 -7.82
N ILE A 105 -7.01 -4.00 -7.73
CA ILE A 105 -7.70 -4.48 -6.54
C ILE A 105 -8.40 -5.78 -6.93
N TYR A 106 -8.24 -6.82 -6.12
CA TYR A 106 -8.92 -8.09 -6.31
C TYR A 106 -9.21 -8.77 -4.98
N ARG A 107 -10.16 -9.67 -4.96
CA ARG A 107 -10.55 -10.46 -3.80
C ARG A 107 -10.06 -11.89 -3.96
N ALA A 108 -9.44 -12.43 -2.92
CA ALA A 108 -9.05 -13.83 -2.85
C ALA A 108 -9.16 -14.32 -1.41
N SER A 109 -9.73 -15.53 -1.21
CA SER A 109 -9.88 -16.15 0.11
C SER A 109 -10.48 -15.19 1.15
N ASP A 110 -11.55 -14.50 0.78
CA ASP A 110 -12.28 -13.55 1.63
C ASP A 110 -11.51 -12.29 2.06
N ARG A 111 -10.31 -12.09 1.48
CA ARG A 111 -9.47 -10.92 1.71
C ARG A 111 -9.34 -10.08 0.45
N LEU A 112 -9.21 -8.79 0.66
CA LEU A 112 -8.95 -7.84 -0.41
C LEU A 112 -7.43 -7.69 -0.56
N HIS A 113 -6.96 -7.74 -1.79
CA HIS A 113 -5.54 -7.62 -2.14
C HIS A 113 -5.32 -6.49 -3.12
N THR A 114 -4.15 -5.86 -3.03
CA THR A 114 -3.75 -4.77 -3.93
C THR A 114 -2.40 -5.06 -4.58
N GLU A 115 -2.23 -4.64 -5.83
CA GLU A 115 -0.97 -4.76 -6.56
C GLU A 115 -0.70 -3.51 -7.38
N ILE A 116 0.51 -2.92 -7.24
CA ILE A 116 0.89 -1.76 -8.06
C ILE A 116 1.18 -2.21 -9.49
N LEU A 117 0.64 -1.48 -10.44
CA LEU A 117 0.77 -1.70 -11.87
C LEU A 117 1.68 -0.63 -12.49
N PRO A 118 3.01 -0.83 -12.50
CA PRO A 118 3.97 0.22 -12.87
C PRO A 118 3.91 0.61 -14.34
N ASP A 119 3.51 -0.35 -15.21
CA ASP A 119 3.56 -0.20 -16.67
C ASP A 119 2.18 0.07 -17.29
N VAL A 120 1.17 0.30 -16.46
CA VAL A 120 -0.19 0.58 -16.92
C VAL A 120 -0.39 2.08 -17.08
N SER A 121 -0.73 2.50 -18.30
CA SER A 121 -1.12 3.88 -18.62
C SER A 121 -2.63 4.08 -18.50
N ARG A 122 -3.05 5.33 -18.38
CA ARG A 122 -4.49 5.68 -18.36
C ARG A 122 -5.20 5.30 -19.64
N SER A 123 -4.55 5.46 -20.78
CA SER A 123 -5.11 5.04 -22.08
C SER A 123 -5.39 3.55 -22.11
N MET A 124 -4.50 2.72 -21.55
CA MET A 124 -4.72 1.28 -21.44
C MET A 124 -5.92 0.93 -20.56
N ILE A 125 -6.09 1.61 -19.42
CA ILE A 125 -7.28 1.41 -18.57
C ILE A 125 -8.54 1.75 -19.33
N HIS A 126 -8.58 2.92 -19.98
CA HIS A 126 -9.75 3.36 -20.77
C HIS A 126 -10.06 2.41 -21.91
N SER A 127 -9.04 1.85 -22.57
CA SER A 127 -9.23 0.87 -23.65
C SER A 127 -9.86 -0.42 -23.13
N VAL A 128 -9.42 -0.91 -21.95
CA VAL A 128 -9.98 -2.11 -21.33
C VAL A 128 -11.43 -1.86 -20.88
N VAL A 129 -11.71 -0.74 -20.21
CA VAL A 129 -13.05 -0.37 -19.72
C VAL A 129 -14.05 -0.21 -20.89
N ARG A 130 -13.61 0.36 -22.01
CA ARG A 130 -14.49 0.55 -23.19
C ARG A 130 -14.60 -0.68 -24.07
N SER A 131 -13.98 -1.79 -23.70
CA SER A 131 -13.96 -3.03 -24.51
C SER A 131 -13.47 -2.84 -25.95
N ASN A 132 -12.75 -1.78 -26.23
CA ASN A 132 -12.27 -1.44 -27.55
C ASN A 132 -11.01 -2.25 -27.87
N ARG A 133 -11.20 -3.48 -28.36
CA ARG A 133 -10.13 -4.47 -28.65
C ARG A 133 -9.13 -3.99 -29.70
N SER A 134 -9.45 -2.97 -30.49
CA SER A 134 -8.63 -2.53 -31.62
C SER A 134 -7.43 -1.64 -31.24
N ILE A 135 -7.34 -1.14 -29.99
CA ILE A 135 -6.28 -0.21 -29.55
C ILE A 135 -5.22 -0.91 -28.68
N LEU A 136 -5.39 -2.20 -28.42
CA LEU A 136 -4.48 -2.95 -27.57
C LEU A 136 -3.27 -3.44 -28.38
N GLU A 137 -2.28 -2.59 -28.50
CA GLU A 137 -1.00 -2.93 -29.17
C GLU A 137 -0.23 -4.08 -28.48
N THR A 138 -0.63 -4.47 -27.27
CA THR A 138 -0.08 -5.62 -26.56
C THR A 138 -1.14 -6.35 -25.75
N GLN A 139 -1.51 -7.53 -26.20
CA GLN A 139 -2.42 -8.46 -25.52
C GLN A 139 -2.00 -8.68 -24.06
N SER A 140 -0.70 -8.75 -23.82
CA SER A 140 -0.07 -8.90 -22.51
C SER A 140 -0.43 -7.81 -21.48
N ALA A 141 -0.62 -6.55 -21.89
CA ALA A 141 -0.95 -5.47 -20.95
C ALA A 141 -2.43 -5.47 -20.57
N ALA A 142 -3.31 -5.80 -21.53
CA ALA A 142 -4.75 -5.96 -21.28
C ALA A 142 -5.00 -7.14 -20.34
N ASP A 143 -4.31 -8.25 -20.53
CA ASP A 143 -4.44 -9.45 -19.70
C ASP A 143 -3.95 -9.17 -18.27
N LYS A 144 -2.90 -8.37 -18.11
CA LYS A 144 -2.45 -7.91 -16.79
C LYS A 144 -3.50 -7.08 -16.04
N ILE A 145 -4.25 -6.25 -16.76
CA ILE A 145 -5.29 -5.40 -16.16
C ILE A 145 -6.55 -6.23 -15.87
N ARG A 146 -6.96 -7.10 -16.78
CA ARG A 146 -8.20 -7.89 -16.69
C ARG A 146 -8.23 -8.92 -15.55
N ARG A 147 -7.07 -9.27 -14.98
CA ARG A 147 -7.02 -10.16 -13.81
C ARG A 147 -7.46 -9.47 -12.50
N PHE A 148 -7.70 -8.16 -12.54
CA PHE A 148 -8.22 -7.40 -11.41
C PHE A 148 -9.69 -7.09 -11.65
N SER A 149 -10.50 -7.21 -10.61
CA SER A 149 -11.90 -6.78 -10.66
C SER A 149 -12.00 -5.25 -10.76
N ASN A 150 -11.04 -4.56 -10.15
CA ASN A 150 -11.01 -3.10 -10.13
C ASN A 150 -9.59 -2.58 -10.27
N VAL A 151 -9.46 -1.40 -10.86
CA VAL A 151 -8.19 -0.68 -10.99
C VAL A 151 -8.37 0.75 -10.51
N ALA A 152 -7.47 1.22 -9.66
CA ALA A 152 -7.49 2.58 -9.14
C ALA A 152 -6.32 3.41 -9.65
N ASP A 153 -6.60 4.64 -10.09
CA ASP A 153 -5.60 5.67 -10.42
C ASP A 153 -5.54 6.71 -9.28
N LEU A 154 -4.48 6.68 -8.51
CA LEU A 154 -4.25 7.65 -7.43
C LEU A 154 -3.99 9.07 -7.95
N GLY A 155 -3.48 9.22 -9.17
CA GLY A 155 -3.23 10.54 -9.74
C GLY A 155 -4.51 11.31 -10.06
N GLN A 156 -5.61 10.60 -10.33
CA GLN A 156 -6.94 11.17 -10.58
C GLN A 156 -7.94 10.88 -9.46
N TYR A 157 -7.54 10.14 -8.42
CA TYR A 157 -8.43 9.63 -7.37
C TYR A 157 -9.66 8.89 -7.93
N ARG A 158 -9.46 8.11 -9.00
CA ARG A 158 -10.52 7.42 -9.72
C ARG A 158 -10.38 5.91 -9.61
N LEU A 159 -11.52 5.25 -9.38
CA LEU A 159 -11.70 3.80 -9.42
C LEU A 159 -12.38 3.41 -10.73
N TYR A 160 -11.88 2.38 -11.38
CA TYR A 160 -12.44 1.78 -12.58
C TYR A 160 -12.86 0.34 -12.26
N ASN A 161 -14.13 0.03 -12.46
CA ASN A 161 -14.64 -1.33 -12.39
C ASN A 161 -14.40 -2.01 -13.75
N LEU A 162 -13.80 -3.20 -13.74
CA LEU A 162 -13.45 -3.96 -14.94
C LEU A 162 -14.34 -5.21 -15.12
N GLU A 163 -15.09 -5.59 -14.09
CA GLU A 163 -16.06 -6.68 -14.16
C GLU A 163 -17.37 -6.18 -14.78
N ASN A 164 -17.85 -6.90 -15.79
CA ASN A 164 -19.19 -6.71 -16.32
C ASN A 164 -20.21 -7.11 -15.23
N GLU A 165 -21.23 -6.31 -15.07
CA GLU A 165 -22.45 -6.42 -14.26
C GLU A 165 -22.75 -7.84 -13.75
N GLY A 166 -22.57 -8.12 -12.46
CA GLY A 166 -23.00 -9.40 -11.90
C GLY A 166 -22.75 -9.66 -10.42
N THR A 167 -21.85 -8.95 -9.75
CA THR A 167 -21.52 -9.19 -8.34
C THR A 167 -21.64 -7.90 -7.51
N ALA A 168 -22.88 -7.52 -7.19
CA ALA A 168 -23.18 -6.31 -6.41
C ALA A 168 -22.39 -6.25 -5.08
N ASN A 169 -22.24 -7.38 -4.38
CA ASN A 169 -21.56 -7.42 -3.08
C ASN A 169 -20.04 -7.21 -3.17
N ALA A 170 -19.41 -7.61 -4.29
CA ALA A 170 -17.97 -7.39 -4.48
C ALA A 170 -17.63 -5.92 -4.74
N THR A 171 -18.57 -5.17 -5.33
CA THR A 171 -18.41 -3.75 -5.62
C THR A 171 -18.45 -2.91 -4.34
N GLU A 172 -19.34 -3.23 -3.41
CA GLU A 172 -19.53 -2.50 -2.15
C GLU A 172 -18.27 -2.54 -1.25
N ASP A 173 -17.66 -3.70 -1.11
CA ASP A 173 -16.41 -3.89 -0.36
C ASP A 173 -15.24 -3.11 -0.99
N VAL A 174 -15.14 -3.11 -2.31
CA VAL A 174 -14.07 -2.38 -3.02
C VAL A 174 -14.28 -0.87 -2.93
N ASP A 175 -15.50 -0.39 -3.01
CA ASP A 175 -15.83 1.03 -2.85
C ASP A 175 -15.54 1.51 -1.43
N ALA A 176 -15.88 0.72 -0.41
CA ALA A 176 -15.56 0.99 0.98
C ALA A 176 -14.04 1.04 1.20
N PHE A 177 -13.30 0.08 0.68
CA PHE A 177 -11.84 0.06 0.70
C PHE A 177 -11.24 1.29 -0.01
N TRP A 178 -11.77 1.63 -1.19
CA TRP A 178 -11.31 2.79 -1.95
C TRP A 178 -11.58 4.10 -1.21
N GLY A 179 -12.74 4.23 -0.57
CA GLY A 179 -13.08 5.35 0.30
C GLY A 179 -12.08 5.53 1.44
N LEU A 180 -11.79 4.46 2.18
CA LEU A 180 -10.79 4.42 3.24
C LEU A 180 -9.40 4.80 2.70
N THR A 181 -8.98 4.22 1.58
CA THR A 181 -7.66 4.44 0.98
C THR A 181 -7.48 5.90 0.57
N LYS A 182 -8.47 6.51 -0.11
CA LYS A 182 -8.44 7.94 -0.48
C LYS A 182 -8.28 8.83 0.75
N HIS A 183 -9.11 8.60 1.77
CA HIS A 183 -9.09 9.39 3.01
C HIS A 183 -7.73 9.29 3.71
N ARG A 184 -7.17 8.10 3.80
CA ARG A 184 -5.87 7.90 4.45
C ARG A 184 -4.72 8.50 3.66
N LEU A 185 -4.66 8.26 2.35
CA LEU A 185 -3.56 8.78 1.52
C LEU A 185 -3.58 10.31 1.42
N ALA A 186 -4.75 10.94 1.53
CA ALA A 186 -4.86 12.39 1.58
C ALA A 186 -4.18 13.03 2.80
N LYS A 187 -4.03 12.31 3.91
CA LYS A 187 -3.29 12.77 5.11
C LYS A 187 -1.78 12.91 4.88
N PHE A 188 -1.24 12.19 3.91
CA PHE A 188 0.20 12.11 3.67
C PHE A 188 0.58 12.95 2.45
N LYS A 189 1.05 14.17 2.69
CA LYS A 189 1.58 15.04 1.62
C LYS A 189 2.94 14.54 1.16
N GLY A 190 3.18 14.54 -0.16
CA GLY A 190 4.48 14.23 -0.73
C GLY A 190 4.86 12.74 -0.76
N LEU A 191 3.87 11.84 -0.88
CA LEU A 191 4.15 10.42 -1.09
C LEU A 191 4.88 10.21 -2.42
N ASN A 192 6.07 9.63 -2.36
CA ASN A 192 6.76 9.11 -3.54
C ASN A 192 6.29 7.67 -3.86
N ARG A 193 6.66 7.15 -5.03
CA ARG A 193 6.25 5.82 -5.48
C ARG A 193 6.59 4.69 -4.51
N SER A 194 7.76 4.75 -3.88
CA SER A 194 8.20 3.71 -2.95
C SER A 194 7.43 3.74 -1.63
N THR A 195 7.06 4.92 -1.16
CA THR A 195 6.27 5.08 0.06
C THR A 195 4.78 4.80 -0.16
N VAL A 196 4.22 5.12 -1.34
CA VAL A 196 2.83 4.81 -1.69
C VAL A 196 2.54 3.32 -1.54
N TYR A 197 3.45 2.45 -1.99
CA TYR A 197 3.28 1.00 -1.83
C TYR A 197 3.09 0.58 -0.37
N LEU A 198 3.94 1.09 0.53
CA LEU A 198 3.86 0.77 1.96
C LEU A 198 2.56 1.27 2.60
N HIS A 199 2.10 2.46 2.21
CA HIS A 199 0.82 3.00 2.69
C HIS A 199 -0.37 2.25 2.11
N LEU A 200 -0.30 1.82 0.86
CA LEU A 200 -1.34 0.99 0.24
C LEU A 200 -1.48 -0.36 0.94
N LYS A 201 -0.36 -1.03 1.24
CA LYS A 201 -0.35 -2.28 2.00
C LYS A 201 -0.84 -2.08 3.45
N GLU A 202 -0.58 -0.94 4.06
CA GLU A 202 -1.19 -0.58 5.34
C GLU A 202 -2.71 -0.41 5.22
N CYS A 203 -3.24 0.21 4.15
CA CYS A 203 -4.68 0.30 3.91
C CYS A 203 -5.30 -1.09 3.73
N GLU A 204 -4.67 -1.97 2.95
CA GLU A 204 -5.08 -3.36 2.75
C GLU A 204 -5.14 -4.13 4.08
N PHE A 205 -4.08 -4.06 4.88
CA PHE A 205 -4.03 -4.69 6.20
C PHE A 205 -5.15 -4.20 7.12
N ARG A 206 -5.33 -2.89 7.26
CA ARG A 206 -6.37 -2.30 8.11
C ARG A 206 -7.76 -2.66 7.65
N TYR A 207 -8.01 -2.69 6.35
CA TYR A 207 -9.31 -3.06 5.80
C TYR A 207 -9.65 -4.52 6.08
N ASN A 208 -8.70 -5.41 5.84
CA ASN A 208 -8.89 -6.84 6.06
C ASN A 208 -9.04 -7.23 7.54
N ASN A 209 -8.54 -6.42 8.45
CA ASN A 209 -8.64 -6.63 9.90
C ASN A 209 -9.54 -5.57 10.59
N ARG A 210 -10.48 -4.95 9.84
CA ARG A 210 -11.33 -3.86 10.35
C ARG A 210 -12.24 -4.22 11.51
N ASN A 211 -12.51 -5.52 11.67
CA ASN A 211 -13.33 -6.07 12.76
C ASN A 211 -12.49 -6.53 13.96
N GLU A 212 -11.18 -6.36 13.91
CA GLU A 212 -10.23 -6.78 14.94
C GLU A 212 -9.57 -5.55 15.59
N ASP A 213 -8.97 -5.76 16.78
CA ASP A 213 -8.11 -4.74 17.37
C ASP A 213 -6.78 -4.69 16.60
N ILE A 214 -6.59 -3.61 15.87
CA ILE A 214 -5.38 -3.40 15.04
C ILE A 214 -4.11 -3.39 15.89
N TYR A 215 -4.14 -2.90 17.12
CA TYR A 215 -2.98 -2.90 18.00
C TYR A 215 -2.58 -4.33 18.40
N GLU A 216 -3.54 -5.14 18.82
CA GLU A 216 -3.28 -6.53 19.19
C GLU A 216 -2.85 -7.37 17.98
N THR A 217 -3.48 -7.18 16.82
CA THR A 217 -3.07 -7.83 15.56
C THR A 217 -1.63 -7.48 15.17
N LEU A 218 -1.22 -6.22 15.33
CA LEU A 218 0.16 -5.80 15.08
C LEU A 218 1.13 -6.37 16.12
N LEU A 219 0.75 -6.44 17.39
CA LEU A 219 1.59 -7.05 18.42
C LEU A 219 1.86 -8.53 18.12
N GLU A 220 0.83 -9.26 17.69
CA GLU A 220 0.95 -10.67 17.33
C GLU A 220 1.87 -10.85 16.12
N LEU A 221 1.68 -10.05 15.09
CA LEU A 221 2.55 -10.03 13.90
C LEU A 221 4.02 -9.78 14.29
N LEU A 222 4.27 -8.79 15.17
CA LEU A 222 5.62 -8.42 15.56
C LEU A 222 6.26 -9.35 16.61
N LYS A 223 5.47 -10.17 17.32
CA LYS A 223 5.99 -11.28 18.13
C LYS A 223 6.59 -12.38 17.26
N THR A 224 5.88 -12.74 16.20
CA THR A 224 6.31 -13.81 15.28
C THR A 224 7.46 -13.34 14.37
N GLN A 225 7.44 -12.10 13.96
CA GLN A 225 8.38 -11.49 13.03
C GLN A 225 8.89 -10.13 13.55
N PRO A 226 9.86 -10.11 14.48
CA PRO A 226 10.38 -8.88 15.05
C PRO A 226 11.01 -7.95 14.02
N LEU A 227 10.88 -6.64 14.21
CA LEU A 227 11.51 -5.64 13.36
C LEU A 227 13.04 -5.67 13.53
N SER A 228 13.79 -5.47 12.44
CA SER A 228 15.22 -5.24 12.46
C SER A 228 15.52 -3.77 12.15
N LEU A 229 16.41 -3.16 12.94
CA LEU A 229 16.89 -1.77 12.75
C LEU A 229 18.22 -1.71 11.99
N SER A 230 18.76 -2.87 11.60
CA SER A 230 19.93 -2.95 10.74
C SER A 230 19.61 -2.53 9.31
#